data_ff39679253b6c228cd521d55927c8541
#
_entry.id   ff39679253b6c228cd521d55927c8541
#
_cell.length_a   1.000
_cell.length_b   1.000
_cell.length_c   1.000
_cell.angle_alpha   90.00
_cell.angle_beta   90.00
_cell.angle_gamma   90.00
#
_symmetry.space_group_name_H-M   'P 1'
#
loop_
_entity.id
_entity.type
_entity.pdbx_description
1 polymer ?
#
loop_
_entity_poly.entity_id
_entity_poly.type
_entity_poly.pdbx_seq_one_letter_code
_entity_poly.pdbx_strand_id
1 'polypeptide(L)'
;YTLSLHDALPILVILERQLARVAEAGFTCYVHPEIEFYLVERDADGRIRPTDHAGYFDHVPGGTAHEFRRRAILMLEQMGISVEFSHHEGGPGQNEIDLRFADALSMADNIMTFRTVVEEVALQEGCSATFMPKPFVGRPGSGMHTHFSLFEGERNAFHDPAGQYQLSATGRAFIAGLLRHAREITAVTNQHVNSYKRLWGGDEAPSYICWGHNNRSALVRVPMHKPGKAQSSRVEYRGIDSSANPYLAVAVILAAGLKGIEEDYELPAETEDDVWLLSDVERGALGIGELPTSLKSAVVAMSGSDLVADTLGENAFEFFLRNKRREYRAYDAQVTDFELGQFFPRI
;
A
#
# COMPACT_ATOMS: atom_id res chain seq x y z
N TYR A 1 -21.37 -2.42 -5.04
CA TYR A 1 -21.40 -1.45 -6.16
C TYR A 1 -20.36 -1.90 -7.16
N THR A 2 -20.79 -2.61 -8.20
CA THR A 2 -20.00 -2.82 -9.42
C THR A 2 -19.82 -1.48 -10.09
N LEU A 3 -18.58 -1.00 -10.18
CA LEU A 3 -18.24 0.09 -11.09
C LEU A 3 -18.66 -0.36 -12.51
N SER A 4 -19.49 0.44 -13.18
CA SER A 4 -19.80 0.16 -14.59
C SER A 4 -18.53 0.35 -15.42
N LEU A 5 -18.45 -0.26 -16.60
CA LEU A 5 -17.34 -0.03 -17.56
C LEU A 5 -17.15 1.48 -17.86
N HIS A 6 -18.20 2.29 -17.78
CA HIS A 6 -18.12 3.75 -17.90
C HIS A 6 -17.45 4.44 -16.73
N ASP A 7 -17.45 3.82 -15.52
CA ASP A 7 -16.79 4.38 -14.33
C ASP A 7 -15.32 3.92 -14.22
N ALA A 8 -14.94 2.83 -14.91
CA ALA A 8 -13.58 2.32 -14.93
C ALA A 8 -12.65 3.10 -15.87
N LEU A 9 -13.15 3.60 -17.00
CA LEU A 9 -12.39 4.37 -17.98
C LEU A 9 -11.71 5.63 -17.39
N PRO A 10 -12.37 6.44 -16.54
CA PRO A 10 -11.71 7.58 -15.90
C PRO A 10 -10.51 7.21 -15.02
N ILE A 11 -10.54 6.05 -14.36
CA ILE A 11 -9.50 5.62 -13.40
C ILE A 11 -8.21 5.25 -14.13
N LEU A 12 -8.29 4.49 -15.21
CA LEU A 12 -7.14 4.14 -16.04
C LEU A 12 -6.50 5.40 -16.66
N VAL A 13 -7.30 6.30 -17.20
CA VAL A 13 -6.85 7.58 -17.79
C VAL A 13 -6.14 8.46 -16.74
N ILE A 14 -6.49 8.38 -15.46
CA ILE A 14 -5.78 9.10 -14.39
C ILE A 14 -4.33 8.63 -14.30
N LEU A 15 -4.10 7.32 -14.29
CA LEU A 15 -2.73 6.78 -14.27
C LEU A 15 -1.99 7.12 -15.57
N GLU A 16 -2.62 6.94 -16.73
CA GLU A 16 -2.01 7.26 -18.03
C GLU A 16 -1.55 8.73 -18.09
N ARG A 17 -2.34 9.68 -17.57
CA ARG A 17 -1.93 11.10 -17.50
C ARG A 17 -0.71 11.31 -16.61
N GLN A 18 -0.62 10.62 -15.48
CA GLN A 18 0.56 10.71 -14.62
C GLN A 18 1.78 10.08 -15.27
N LEU A 19 1.62 8.96 -15.99
CA LEU A 19 2.70 8.34 -16.75
C LEU A 19 3.17 9.20 -17.92
N ALA A 20 2.26 9.96 -18.57
CA ALA A 20 2.65 10.96 -19.56
C ALA A 20 3.55 12.06 -18.93
N ARG A 21 3.20 12.57 -17.73
CA ARG A 21 4.07 13.52 -16.99
C ARG A 21 5.42 12.91 -16.64
N VAL A 22 5.44 11.64 -16.21
CA VAL A 22 6.70 10.89 -15.95
C VAL A 22 7.56 10.87 -17.22
N ALA A 23 6.94 10.59 -18.37
CA ALA A 23 7.62 10.54 -19.66
C ALA A 23 8.11 11.94 -20.12
N GLU A 24 7.30 12.99 -19.94
CA GLU A 24 7.69 14.39 -20.19
C GLU A 24 8.89 14.82 -19.34
N ALA A 25 9.00 14.32 -18.10
CA ALA A 25 10.16 14.50 -17.22
C ALA A 25 11.38 13.64 -17.62
N GLY A 26 11.27 12.83 -18.68
CA GLY A 26 12.34 11.99 -19.21
C GLY A 26 12.44 10.61 -18.56
N PHE A 27 11.43 10.17 -17.81
CA PHE A 27 11.48 8.91 -17.06
C PHE A 27 10.50 7.86 -17.57
N THR A 28 10.82 6.60 -17.27
CA THR A 28 9.87 5.46 -17.28
C THR A 28 9.76 4.95 -15.85
N CYS A 29 8.54 4.67 -15.40
CA CYS A 29 8.31 4.15 -14.05
C CYS A 29 8.08 2.64 -14.07
N TYR A 30 8.79 1.93 -13.18
CA TYR A 30 8.56 0.53 -12.85
C TYR A 30 8.07 0.39 -11.43
N VAL A 31 7.16 -0.56 -11.23
CA VAL A 31 6.49 -0.83 -9.96
C VAL A 31 6.59 -2.30 -9.61
N HIS A 32 6.82 -2.60 -8.32
CA HIS A 32 6.90 -3.95 -7.76
C HIS A 32 6.12 -3.98 -6.44
N PRO A 33 4.96 -4.66 -6.36
CA PRO A 33 4.17 -4.79 -5.14
C PRO A 33 4.48 -6.07 -4.38
N GLU A 34 4.45 -5.99 -3.05
CA GLU A 34 4.37 -7.09 -2.08
C GLU A 34 2.93 -7.12 -1.59
N ILE A 35 2.15 -8.16 -1.91
CA ILE A 35 0.69 -8.14 -1.70
C ILE A 35 0.28 -9.13 -0.63
N GLU A 36 -0.10 -8.61 0.53
CA GLU A 36 -0.60 -9.40 1.66
C GLU A 36 -2.11 -9.59 1.60
N PHE A 37 -2.56 -10.77 2.03
CA PHE A 37 -3.97 -11.11 2.14
C PHE A 37 -4.19 -12.24 3.14
N TYR A 38 -5.44 -12.43 3.57
CA TYR A 38 -5.81 -13.55 4.44
C TYR A 38 -6.63 -14.60 3.69
N LEU A 39 -6.32 -15.87 3.95
CA LEU A 39 -7.22 -16.99 3.67
C LEU A 39 -8.08 -17.24 4.88
N VAL A 40 -9.39 -17.29 4.66
CA VAL A 40 -10.37 -17.39 5.72
C VAL A 40 -11.43 -18.46 5.41
N GLU A 41 -11.94 -19.07 6.45
CA GLU A 41 -13.11 -19.97 6.42
C GLU A 41 -14.26 -19.33 7.19
N ARG A 42 -15.49 -19.80 6.93
CA ARG A 42 -16.65 -19.46 7.75
C ARG A 42 -16.96 -20.62 8.70
N ASP A 43 -17.08 -20.31 9.98
CA ASP A 43 -17.55 -21.28 10.95
C ASP A 43 -19.09 -21.49 10.82
N ALA A 44 -19.62 -22.40 11.66
CA ALA A 44 -21.06 -22.72 11.67
C ALA A 44 -21.96 -21.51 11.99
N ASP A 45 -21.41 -20.50 12.70
CA ASP A 45 -22.10 -19.25 13.04
C ASP A 45 -21.93 -18.18 11.94
N GLY A 46 -21.24 -18.50 10.84
CA GLY A 46 -20.95 -17.60 9.73
C GLY A 46 -19.84 -16.59 10.00
N ARG A 47 -19.10 -16.72 11.12
CA ARG A 47 -17.97 -15.85 11.44
C ARG A 47 -16.72 -16.28 10.66
N ILE A 48 -15.93 -15.32 10.25
CA ILE A 48 -14.67 -15.61 9.57
C ILE A 48 -13.59 -16.06 10.57
N ARG A 49 -12.83 -17.08 10.17
CA ARG A 49 -11.64 -17.60 10.88
C ARG A 49 -10.49 -17.77 9.91
N PRO A 50 -9.24 -17.64 10.37
CA PRO A 50 -8.08 -18.01 9.57
C PRO A 50 -8.10 -19.49 9.20
N THR A 51 -7.56 -19.85 8.04
CA THR A 51 -7.50 -21.25 7.57
C THR A 51 -6.45 -22.10 8.27
N ASP A 52 -5.53 -21.48 9.02
CA ASP A 52 -4.42 -22.15 9.72
C ASP A 52 -4.00 -21.42 11.00
N HIS A 53 -2.93 -21.90 11.62
CA HIS A 53 -2.28 -21.36 12.81
C HIS A 53 -0.78 -21.12 12.60
N ALA A 54 -0.31 -21.09 11.34
CA ALA A 54 1.07 -20.87 11.01
C ALA A 54 1.50 -19.42 11.27
N GLY A 55 2.80 -19.19 11.29
CA GLY A 55 3.42 -17.89 11.49
C GLY A 55 4.39 -17.52 10.37
N TYR A 56 5.17 -16.48 10.61
CA TYR A 56 6.07 -15.88 9.63
C TYR A 56 7.10 -16.88 9.08
N PHE A 57 7.09 -17.05 7.75
CA PHE A 57 7.93 -18.02 7.02
C PHE A 57 7.70 -19.49 7.40
N ASP A 58 6.63 -19.82 8.10
CA ASP A 58 6.31 -21.21 8.38
C ASP A 58 6.05 -21.99 7.07
N HIS A 59 6.68 -23.14 6.99
CA HIS A 59 6.50 -24.07 5.88
C HIS A 59 5.85 -25.36 6.41
N VAL A 60 4.53 -25.43 6.25
CA VAL A 60 3.75 -26.63 6.62
C VAL A 60 3.52 -27.47 5.38
N PRO A 61 4.27 -28.59 5.19
CA PRO A 61 4.07 -29.46 4.02
C PRO A 61 2.64 -30.02 3.98
N GLY A 62 1.98 -29.86 2.82
CA GLY A 62 0.60 -30.32 2.62
C GLY A 62 -0.46 -29.45 3.30
N GLY A 63 -0.08 -28.29 3.89
CA GLY A 63 -1.05 -27.34 4.42
C GLY A 63 -1.77 -26.57 3.30
N THR A 64 -3.03 -26.19 3.56
CA THR A 64 -3.90 -25.47 2.60
C THR A 64 -3.22 -24.22 2.02
N ALA A 65 -2.58 -23.43 2.86
CA ALA A 65 -1.91 -22.19 2.43
C ALA A 65 -0.75 -22.43 1.45
N HIS A 66 0.03 -23.51 1.63
CA HIS A 66 1.13 -23.84 0.72
C HIS A 66 0.62 -24.27 -0.66
N GLU A 67 -0.36 -25.18 -0.69
CA GLU A 67 -0.96 -25.66 -1.95
C GLU A 67 -1.70 -24.53 -2.66
N PHE A 68 -2.40 -23.70 -1.91
CA PHE A 68 -3.04 -22.48 -2.43
C PHE A 68 -2.03 -21.58 -3.14
N ARG A 69 -0.93 -21.17 -2.46
CA ARG A 69 0.09 -20.29 -3.09
C ARG A 69 0.67 -20.93 -4.36
N ARG A 70 0.99 -22.21 -4.30
CA ARG A 70 1.51 -22.95 -5.48
C ARG A 70 0.54 -22.87 -6.66
N ARG A 71 -0.75 -23.07 -6.44
CA ARG A 71 -1.79 -23.03 -7.50
C ARG A 71 -2.00 -21.60 -8.01
N ALA A 72 -2.10 -20.62 -7.12
CA ALA A 72 -2.24 -19.22 -7.50
C ALA A 72 -1.06 -18.75 -8.36
N ILE A 73 0.17 -19.07 -7.95
CA ILE A 73 1.40 -18.74 -8.70
C ILE A 73 1.37 -19.39 -10.08
N LEU A 74 1.07 -20.68 -10.18
CA LEU A 74 1.00 -21.36 -11.48
C LEU A 74 -0.03 -20.73 -12.41
N MET A 75 -1.19 -20.32 -11.89
CA MET A 75 -2.22 -19.65 -12.69
C MET A 75 -1.77 -18.27 -13.15
N LEU A 76 -1.15 -17.47 -12.27
CA LEU A 76 -0.59 -16.15 -12.61
C LEU A 76 0.49 -16.27 -13.71
N GLU A 77 1.43 -17.20 -13.55
CA GLU A 77 2.50 -17.44 -14.53
C GLU A 77 1.93 -17.87 -15.89
N GLN A 78 0.88 -18.71 -15.92
CA GLN A 78 0.17 -19.08 -17.16
C GLN A 78 -0.52 -17.90 -17.83
N MET A 79 -0.92 -16.88 -17.07
CA MET A 79 -1.48 -15.62 -17.59
C MET A 79 -0.40 -14.59 -17.97
N GLY A 80 0.89 -14.92 -17.83
CA GLY A 80 2.03 -14.05 -18.12
C GLY A 80 2.36 -13.07 -16.99
N ILE A 81 1.80 -13.24 -15.80
CA ILE A 81 2.08 -12.43 -14.61
C ILE A 81 3.14 -13.14 -13.79
N SER A 82 4.36 -12.63 -13.84
CA SER A 82 5.50 -13.25 -13.15
C SER A 82 5.49 -12.96 -11.66
N VAL A 83 5.70 -13.98 -10.86
CA VAL A 83 5.85 -13.91 -9.40
C VAL A 83 7.35 -13.93 -9.04
N GLU A 84 7.75 -13.11 -8.07
CA GLU A 84 9.13 -13.07 -7.56
C GLU A 84 9.30 -13.93 -6.32
N PHE A 85 8.37 -13.80 -5.38
CA PHE A 85 8.43 -14.50 -4.10
C PHE A 85 7.04 -14.79 -3.53
N SER A 86 6.96 -15.73 -2.60
CA SER A 86 5.74 -15.93 -1.79
C SER A 86 6.07 -16.63 -0.47
N HIS A 87 5.39 -16.25 0.59
CA HIS A 87 5.57 -16.86 1.90
C HIS A 87 4.32 -16.75 2.76
N HIS A 88 4.33 -17.44 3.90
CA HIS A 88 3.34 -17.25 4.95
C HIS A 88 3.73 -16.02 5.78
N GLU A 89 2.77 -15.13 6.03
CA GLU A 89 2.96 -13.93 6.84
C GLU A 89 2.79 -14.18 8.35
N GLY A 90 2.95 -13.12 9.16
CA GLY A 90 2.95 -13.20 10.62
C GLY A 90 1.62 -13.61 11.24
N GLY A 91 0.49 -13.32 10.58
CA GLY A 91 -0.84 -13.70 11.05
C GLY A 91 -1.26 -15.09 10.60
N PRO A 92 -1.90 -15.92 11.45
CA PRO A 92 -2.52 -17.16 11.03
C PRO A 92 -3.44 -16.95 9.82
N GLY A 93 -3.24 -17.75 8.76
CA GLY A 93 -3.95 -17.62 7.49
C GLY A 93 -3.49 -16.45 6.63
N GLN A 94 -2.49 -15.67 7.05
CA GLN A 94 -1.96 -14.56 6.27
C GLN A 94 -0.88 -15.03 5.29
N ASN A 95 -0.99 -14.56 4.06
CA ASN A 95 -0.09 -14.93 2.97
C ASN A 95 0.37 -13.66 2.25
N GLU A 96 1.57 -13.72 1.67
CA GLU A 96 2.11 -12.72 0.78
C GLU A 96 2.55 -13.35 -0.53
N ILE A 97 2.29 -12.66 -1.62
CA ILE A 97 2.79 -12.98 -2.96
C ILE A 97 3.27 -11.69 -3.61
N ASP A 98 4.56 -11.69 -3.99
CA ASP A 98 5.23 -10.56 -4.60
C ASP A 98 5.24 -10.74 -6.11
N LEU A 99 4.73 -9.77 -6.84
CA LEU A 99 4.79 -9.78 -8.29
C LEU A 99 6.13 -9.21 -8.75
N ARG A 100 6.73 -9.82 -9.77
CA ARG A 100 7.94 -9.27 -10.38
C ARG A 100 7.62 -7.90 -11.01
N PHE A 101 8.56 -6.96 -10.88
CA PHE A 101 8.38 -5.59 -11.39
C PHE A 101 7.94 -5.56 -12.87
N ALA A 102 7.08 -4.62 -13.18
CA ALA A 102 6.65 -4.28 -14.54
C ALA A 102 6.52 -2.75 -14.67
N ASP A 103 6.30 -2.25 -15.89
CA ASP A 103 5.88 -0.86 -16.04
C ASP A 103 4.60 -0.58 -15.24
N ALA A 104 4.43 0.66 -14.82
CA ALA A 104 3.42 1.00 -13.82
C ALA A 104 1.97 0.74 -14.26
N LEU A 105 1.67 0.87 -15.56
CA LEU A 105 0.32 0.58 -16.06
C LEU A 105 0.05 -0.92 -16.09
N SER A 106 0.95 -1.70 -16.68
CA SER A 106 0.88 -3.15 -16.69
C SER A 106 0.82 -3.72 -15.27
N MET A 107 1.56 -3.12 -14.31
CA MET A 107 1.51 -3.57 -12.94
C MET A 107 0.15 -3.29 -12.28
N ALA A 108 -0.48 -2.16 -12.55
CA ALA A 108 -1.83 -1.89 -12.03
C ALA A 108 -2.85 -2.90 -12.56
N ASP A 109 -2.76 -3.28 -13.85
CA ASP A 109 -3.57 -4.35 -14.45
C ASP A 109 -3.29 -5.72 -13.82
N ASN A 110 -2.00 -6.02 -13.59
CA ASN A 110 -1.56 -7.27 -12.96
C ASN A 110 -2.09 -7.39 -11.53
N ILE A 111 -2.09 -6.32 -10.73
CA ILE A 111 -2.66 -6.32 -9.37
C ILE A 111 -4.16 -6.62 -9.40
N MET A 112 -4.91 -6.06 -10.33
CA MET A 112 -6.35 -6.34 -10.45
C MET A 112 -6.60 -7.80 -10.83
N THR A 113 -5.84 -8.33 -11.80
CA THR A 113 -5.90 -9.73 -12.22
C THR A 113 -5.47 -10.66 -11.08
N PHE A 114 -4.39 -10.32 -10.36
CA PHE A 114 -3.90 -11.04 -9.20
C PHE A 114 -5.00 -11.25 -8.15
N ARG A 115 -5.72 -10.19 -7.78
CA ARG A 115 -6.81 -10.30 -6.79
C ARG A 115 -7.89 -11.28 -7.24
N THR A 116 -8.28 -11.21 -8.51
CA THR A 116 -9.27 -12.13 -9.08
C THR A 116 -8.77 -13.58 -9.05
N VAL A 117 -7.52 -13.83 -9.44
CA VAL A 117 -6.91 -15.17 -9.40
C VAL A 117 -6.85 -15.70 -7.98
N VAL A 118 -6.41 -14.88 -7.03
CA VAL A 118 -6.32 -15.27 -5.61
C VAL A 118 -7.69 -15.64 -5.05
N GLU A 119 -8.74 -14.86 -5.33
CA GLU A 119 -10.12 -15.14 -4.91
C GLU A 119 -10.65 -16.44 -5.55
N GLU A 120 -10.45 -16.64 -6.84
CA GLU A 120 -10.89 -17.82 -7.56
C GLU A 120 -10.21 -19.11 -7.07
N VAL A 121 -8.89 -19.05 -6.85
CA VAL A 121 -8.16 -20.21 -6.31
C VAL A 121 -8.61 -20.53 -4.88
N ALA A 122 -8.85 -19.51 -4.05
CA ALA A 122 -9.35 -19.72 -2.70
C ALA A 122 -10.71 -20.45 -2.70
N LEU A 123 -11.62 -20.04 -3.58
CA LEU A 123 -12.93 -20.70 -3.74
C LEU A 123 -12.76 -22.17 -4.17
N GLN A 124 -11.83 -22.48 -5.07
CA GLN A 124 -11.54 -23.84 -5.50
C GLN A 124 -10.94 -24.70 -4.38
N GLU A 125 -10.20 -24.10 -3.43
CA GLU A 125 -9.68 -24.76 -2.24
C GLU A 125 -10.69 -24.84 -1.08
N GLY A 126 -11.93 -24.36 -1.27
CA GLY A 126 -12.99 -24.40 -0.25
C GLY A 126 -12.87 -23.33 0.84
N CYS A 127 -12.06 -22.29 0.61
CA CYS A 127 -11.91 -21.14 1.49
C CYS A 127 -12.23 -19.82 0.76
N SER A 128 -11.98 -18.70 1.39
CA SER A 128 -12.10 -17.37 0.79
C SER A 128 -10.82 -16.58 1.02
N ALA A 129 -10.40 -15.80 0.03
CA ALA A 129 -9.36 -14.81 0.23
C ALA A 129 -9.98 -13.44 0.58
N THR A 130 -9.26 -12.65 1.38
CA THR A 130 -9.66 -11.27 1.66
C THR A 130 -8.47 -10.32 1.67
N PHE A 131 -8.59 -9.23 0.96
CA PHE A 131 -7.66 -8.10 0.93
C PHE A 131 -8.05 -7.00 1.92
N MET A 132 -8.95 -7.31 2.86
CA MET A 132 -9.36 -6.37 3.90
C MET A 132 -8.15 -5.94 4.75
N PRO A 133 -7.92 -4.62 4.93
CA PRO A 133 -6.71 -4.12 5.59
C PRO A 133 -6.50 -4.62 7.03
N LYS A 134 -7.58 -4.86 7.78
CA LYS A 134 -7.52 -5.37 9.16
C LYS A 134 -8.72 -6.28 9.43
N PRO A 135 -8.68 -7.55 8.99
CA PRO A 135 -9.81 -8.46 9.17
C PRO A 135 -9.95 -8.97 10.60
N PHE A 136 -8.87 -9.02 11.39
CA PHE A 136 -8.86 -9.56 12.74
C PHE A 136 -8.27 -8.59 13.76
N VAL A 137 -8.93 -8.48 14.91
CA VAL A 137 -8.42 -7.73 16.07
C VAL A 137 -7.20 -8.47 16.67
N GLY A 138 -6.15 -7.72 17.02
CA GLY A 138 -4.95 -8.27 17.64
C GLY A 138 -4.07 -9.14 16.72
N ARG A 139 -4.28 -9.09 15.40
CA ARG A 139 -3.43 -9.76 14.40
C ARG A 139 -2.90 -8.73 13.40
N PRO A 140 -1.82 -9.02 12.66
CA PRO A 140 -1.31 -8.12 11.62
C PRO A 140 -2.38 -7.70 10.62
N GLY A 141 -2.24 -6.51 10.04
CA GLY A 141 -3.05 -6.07 8.92
C GLY A 141 -2.42 -6.47 7.59
N SER A 142 -3.15 -6.31 6.49
CA SER A 142 -2.67 -6.60 5.13
C SER A 142 -2.26 -5.32 4.41
N GLY A 143 -0.97 -5.19 4.14
CA GLY A 143 -0.35 -4.14 3.34
C GLY A 143 -0.13 -4.54 1.89
N MET A 144 0.11 -3.54 1.06
CA MET A 144 0.65 -3.69 -0.29
C MET A 144 1.86 -2.77 -0.40
N HIS A 145 2.97 -3.19 0.19
CA HIS A 145 4.22 -2.44 0.10
C HIS A 145 4.62 -2.35 -1.36
N THR A 146 4.85 -1.15 -1.84
CA THR A 146 5.06 -0.98 -3.27
C THR A 146 6.36 -0.25 -3.54
N HIS A 147 7.22 -0.90 -4.31
CA HIS A 147 8.50 -0.36 -4.73
C HIS A 147 8.35 0.38 -6.05
N PHE A 148 8.99 1.53 -6.11
CA PHE A 148 9.06 2.39 -7.30
C PHE A 148 10.49 2.58 -7.73
N SER A 149 10.72 2.58 -9.02
CA SER A 149 11.97 3.03 -9.64
C SER A 149 11.68 3.83 -10.91
N LEU A 150 12.47 4.88 -11.13
CA LEU A 150 12.42 5.68 -12.34
C LEU A 150 13.66 5.38 -13.19
N PHE A 151 13.49 5.29 -14.49
CA PHE A 151 14.55 5.01 -15.43
C PHE A 151 14.64 6.09 -16.51
N GLU A 152 15.82 6.55 -16.81
CA GLU A 152 16.17 7.34 -18.00
C GLU A 152 16.74 6.37 -19.06
N GLY A 153 15.92 5.93 -19.98
CA GLY A 153 16.28 4.83 -20.88
C GLY A 153 16.59 3.56 -20.06
N GLU A 154 17.84 3.08 -20.13
CA GLU A 154 18.29 1.90 -19.39
C GLU A 154 18.93 2.22 -18.03
N ARG A 155 19.14 3.50 -17.70
CA ARG A 155 19.76 3.93 -16.46
C ARG A 155 18.72 4.12 -15.36
N ASN A 156 18.92 3.46 -14.21
CA ASN A 156 18.11 3.72 -13.03
C ASN A 156 18.41 5.12 -12.47
N ALA A 157 17.42 6.02 -12.50
CA ALA A 157 17.55 7.40 -12.08
C ALA A 157 17.69 7.57 -10.56
N PHE A 158 17.32 6.56 -9.77
CA PHE A 158 17.49 6.58 -8.32
C PHE A 158 18.89 6.16 -7.86
N HIS A 159 19.74 5.66 -8.79
CA HIS A 159 21.08 5.20 -8.45
C HIS A 159 22.14 6.28 -8.68
N ASP A 160 22.96 6.51 -7.64
CA ASP A 160 24.22 7.26 -7.73
C ASP A 160 25.27 6.57 -6.84
N PRO A 161 26.36 6.00 -7.42
CA PRO A 161 27.36 5.28 -6.65
C PRO A 161 28.11 6.17 -5.63
N ALA A 162 28.07 7.50 -5.78
CA ALA A 162 28.69 8.46 -4.86
C ALA A 162 27.72 8.96 -3.78
N GLY A 163 26.41 8.73 -3.96
CA GLY A 163 25.38 9.15 -3.01
C GLY A 163 25.35 8.29 -1.73
N GLN A 164 24.86 8.86 -0.65
CA GLN A 164 24.56 8.09 0.57
C GLN A 164 23.60 6.96 0.23
N TYR A 165 23.89 5.73 0.65
CA TYR A 165 23.15 4.49 0.28
C TYR A 165 23.04 4.27 -1.22
N GLN A 166 23.95 4.85 -2.01
CA GLN A 166 23.92 4.87 -3.48
C GLN A 166 22.63 5.48 -4.06
N LEU A 167 21.97 6.35 -3.30
CA LEU A 167 20.74 7.04 -3.69
C LEU A 167 21.08 8.38 -4.34
N SER A 168 20.55 8.60 -5.54
CA SER A 168 20.75 9.83 -6.32
C SER A 168 19.97 11.03 -5.74
N ALA A 169 20.29 12.22 -6.22
CA ALA A 169 19.50 13.43 -5.93
C ALA A 169 18.03 13.25 -6.36
N THR A 170 17.78 12.66 -7.53
CA THR A 170 16.43 12.35 -8.02
C THR A 170 15.68 11.44 -7.07
N GLY A 171 16.31 10.36 -6.57
CA GLY A 171 15.70 9.46 -5.60
C GLY A 171 15.40 10.14 -4.27
N ARG A 172 16.32 11.01 -3.80
CA ARG A 172 16.13 11.81 -2.57
C ARG A 172 14.96 12.80 -2.70
N ALA A 173 14.86 13.51 -3.80
CA ALA A 173 13.79 14.45 -4.08
C ALA A 173 12.43 13.74 -4.22
N PHE A 174 12.41 12.56 -4.86
CA PHE A 174 11.22 11.70 -4.93
C PHE A 174 10.72 11.30 -3.55
N ILE A 175 11.60 10.82 -2.67
CA ILE A 175 11.25 10.48 -1.27
C ILE A 175 10.72 11.72 -0.53
N ALA A 176 11.38 12.86 -0.66
CA ALA A 176 10.95 14.11 -0.03
C ALA A 176 9.53 14.51 -0.46
N GLY A 177 9.20 14.31 -1.74
CA GLY A 177 7.85 14.50 -2.27
C GLY A 177 6.84 13.56 -1.61
N LEU A 178 7.17 12.28 -1.48
CA LEU A 178 6.31 11.30 -0.81
C LEU A 178 6.03 11.68 0.65
N LEU A 179 7.05 12.09 1.39
CA LEU A 179 6.88 12.49 2.80
C LEU A 179 6.04 13.75 2.94
N ARG A 180 6.29 14.76 2.10
CA ARG A 180 5.58 16.05 2.16
C ARG A 180 4.09 15.90 1.88
N HIS A 181 3.73 15.07 0.92
CA HIS A 181 2.35 14.86 0.48
C HIS A 181 1.68 13.60 1.10
N ALA A 182 2.37 12.92 2.03
CA ALA A 182 1.90 11.66 2.62
C ALA A 182 0.47 11.76 3.16
N ARG A 183 0.16 12.82 3.92
CA ARG A 183 -1.18 13.01 4.51
C ARG A 183 -2.27 13.22 3.46
N GLU A 184 -1.94 13.91 2.38
CA GLU A 184 -2.87 14.28 1.30
C GLU A 184 -3.27 13.06 0.49
N ILE A 185 -2.32 12.16 0.20
CA ILE A 185 -2.55 10.95 -0.60
C ILE A 185 -3.12 9.78 0.21
N THR A 186 -3.13 9.87 1.56
CA THR A 186 -3.52 8.75 2.43
C THR A 186 -4.95 8.26 2.17
N ALA A 187 -5.91 9.16 1.89
CA ALA A 187 -7.29 8.74 1.61
C ALA A 187 -7.39 7.86 0.35
N VAL A 188 -6.47 7.98 -0.59
CA VAL A 188 -6.42 7.18 -1.83
C VAL A 188 -5.67 5.87 -1.62
N THR A 189 -4.56 5.89 -0.88
CA THR A 189 -3.74 4.71 -0.58
C THR A 189 -4.34 3.84 0.54
N ASN A 190 -5.26 4.39 1.35
CA ASN A 190 -5.96 3.75 2.47
C ASN A 190 -7.44 4.18 2.45
N GLN A 191 -8.19 3.61 1.52
CA GLN A 191 -9.46 4.18 1.07
C GLN A 191 -10.69 3.78 1.90
N HIS A 192 -10.56 2.92 2.92
CA HIS A 192 -11.67 2.42 3.74
C HIS A 192 -11.53 2.81 5.21
N VAL A 193 -12.64 2.85 5.94
CA VAL A 193 -12.59 3.03 7.42
C VAL A 193 -11.72 1.94 8.08
N ASN A 194 -11.72 0.74 7.52
CA ASN A 194 -10.91 -0.37 8.01
C ASN A 194 -9.41 -0.20 7.76
N SER A 195 -9.00 0.57 6.76
CA SER A 195 -7.60 0.90 6.46
C SER A 195 -6.90 1.55 7.67
N TYR A 196 -7.61 2.40 8.40
CA TYR A 196 -7.07 3.08 9.59
C TYR A 196 -6.96 2.19 10.82
N LYS A 197 -7.69 1.06 10.83
CA LYS A 197 -7.49 0.00 11.82
C LYS A 197 -6.21 -0.80 11.55
N ARG A 198 -5.76 -0.89 10.29
CA ARG A 198 -4.43 -1.39 9.94
C ARG A 198 -3.37 -0.40 10.38
N LEU A 199 -3.47 0.85 9.96
CA LEU A 199 -2.45 1.87 10.23
C LEU A 199 -2.23 2.11 11.74
N TRP A 200 -3.31 2.11 12.55
CA TRP A 200 -3.26 2.51 13.96
C TRP A 200 -3.63 1.41 14.94
N GLY A 201 -3.88 0.22 14.47
CA GLY A 201 -4.34 -0.91 15.30
C GLY A 201 -3.28 -1.96 15.61
N GLY A 202 -2.00 -1.66 15.49
CA GLY A 202 -0.91 -2.61 15.76
C GLY A 202 0.45 -2.08 15.32
N ASP A 203 1.50 -2.83 15.61
CA ASP A 203 2.89 -2.36 15.63
C ASP A 203 3.65 -2.56 14.30
N GLU A 204 3.01 -3.00 13.21
CA GLU A 204 3.70 -3.34 11.96
C GLU A 204 3.35 -2.41 10.79
N ALA A 205 2.44 -1.46 10.98
CA ALA A 205 2.03 -0.54 9.93
C ALA A 205 2.75 0.81 10.02
N PRO A 206 3.10 1.43 8.88
CA PRO A 206 3.86 2.68 8.83
C PRO A 206 2.93 3.88 9.09
N SER A 207 2.70 4.20 10.35
CA SER A 207 1.79 5.28 10.78
C SER A 207 2.46 6.66 10.81
N TYR A 208 3.79 6.71 10.80
CA TYR A 208 4.60 7.91 10.99
C TYR A 208 5.32 8.32 9.72
N ILE A 209 5.35 9.64 9.45
CA ILE A 209 5.90 10.21 8.21
C ILE A 209 7.41 10.39 8.37
N CYS A 210 8.14 9.36 8.01
CA CYS A 210 9.60 9.35 7.99
C CYS A 210 10.12 8.41 6.91
N TRP A 211 11.40 8.47 6.64
CA TRP A 211 12.10 7.53 5.78
C TRP A 211 13.31 6.95 6.48
N GLY A 212 13.78 5.83 6.00
CA GLY A 212 15.03 5.24 6.48
C GLY A 212 15.61 4.20 5.53
N HIS A 213 16.92 4.02 5.60
CA HIS A 213 17.62 2.97 4.91
C HIS A 213 17.43 1.66 5.69
N ASN A 214 16.80 0.69 5.04
CA ASN A 214 16.51 -0.63 5.61
C ASN A 214 15.64 -0.62 6.90
N ASN A 215 14.99 0.50 7.23
CA ASN A 215 14.11 0.63 8.38
C ASN A 215 12.68 0.20 8.02
N ARG A 216 12.18 -0.89 8.65
CA ARG A 216 10.84 -1.45 8.40
C ARG A 216 9.71 -0.68 9.09
N SER A 217 10.03 0.17 10.07
CA SER A 217 9.01 1.00 10.75
C SER A 217 8.73 2.32 10.00
N ALA A 218 9.58 2.70 9.05
CA ALA A 218 9.44 3.93 8.27
C ALA A 218 8.33 3.83 7.21
N LEU A 219 7.68 4.96 6.90
CA LEU A 219 6.70 5.07 5.81
C LEU A 219 7.33 4.84 4.44
N VAL A 220 8.54 5.40 4.25
CA VAL A 220 9.31 5.23 3.02
C VAL A 220 10.62 4.55 3.37
N ARG A 221 10.87 3.39 2.81
CA ARG A 221 12.09 2.63 3.00
C ARG A 221 12.93 2.65 1.72
N VAL A 222 14.25 2.80 1.89
CA VAL A 222 15.23 2.54 0.83
C VAL A 222 15.83 1.16 1.11
N PRO A 223 15.43 0.11 0.38
CA PRO A 223 15.94 -1.23 0.63
C PRO A 223 17.41 -1.35 0.26
N MET A 224 18.16 -2.18 0.99
CA MET A 224 19.50 -2.57 0.56
C MET A 224 19.45 -3.29 -0.79
N HIS A 225 20.41 -3.01 -1.63
CA HIS A 225 20.66 -3.79 -2.85
C HIS A 225 22.10 -4.30 -2.89
N LYS A 226 22.31 -5.40 -3.61
CA LYS A 226 23.65 -6.01 -3.71
C LYS A 226 24.61 -5.05 -4.44
N PRO A 227 25.86 -4.93 -4.00
CA PRO A 227 26.88 -4.15 -4.72
C PRO A 227 26.94 -4.53 -6.21
N GLY A 228 27.04 -3.53 -7.08
CA GLY A 228 27.04 -3.72 -8.54
C GLY A 228 25.67 -3.97 -9.18
N LYS A 229 24.59 -3.91 -8.41
CA LYS A 229 23.20 -4.03 -8.90
C LYS A 229 22.51 -2.66 -9.00
N ALA A 230 23.12 -1.69 -9.70
CA ALA A 230 22.60 -0.34 -9.90
C ALA A 230 21.13 -0.32 -10.36
N GLN A 231 20.74 -1.25 -11.21
CA GLN A 231 19.38 -1.38 -11.73
C GLN A 231 18.34 -1.73 -10.64
N SER A 232 18.79 -2.21 -9.47
CA SER A 232 17.88 -2.59 -8.37
C SER A 232 17.61 -1.47 -7.37
N SER A 233 18.14 -0.26 -7.59
CA SER A 233 17.84 0.91 -6.76
C SER A 233 16.36 1.26 -6.84
N ARG A 234 15.70 1.32 -5.68
CA ARG A 234 14.26 1.52 -5.57
C ARG A 234 13.89 2.18 -4.26
N VAL A 235 12.72 2.79 -4.25
CA VAL A 235 12.09 3.37 -3.08
C VAL A 235 10.82 2.58 -2.79
N GLU A 236 10.65 2.13 -1.56
CA GLU A 236 9.47 1.40 -1.10
C GLU A 236 8.53 2.34 -0.34
N TYR A 237 7.32 2.47 -0.81
CA TYR A 237 6.24 3.14 -0.07
C TYR A 237 5.39 2.09 0.63
N ARG A 238 5.40 2.09 1.96
CA ARG A 238 4.79 1.07 2.81
C ARG A 238 3.36 1.39 3.26
N GLY A 239 2.91 2.61 2.98
CA GLY A 239 1.63 3.14 3.44
C GLY A 239 0.39 2.63 2.71
N ILE A 240 0.53 1.86 1.61
CA ILE A 240 -0.63 1.35 0.85
C ILE A 240 -1.20 0.10 1.52
N ASP A 241 -2.51 -0.04 1.59
CA ASP A 241 -3.14 -1.30 1.96
C ASP A 241 -3.53 -2.15 0.75
N SER A 242 -3.72 -3.47 0.98
CA SER A 242 -4.00 -4.44 -0.08
C SER A 242 -5.35 -4.26 -0.78
N SER A 243 -6.26 -3.42 -0.26
CA SER A 243 -7.56 -3.13 -0.86
C SER A 243 -7.56 -1.89 -1.75
N ALA A 244 -6.48 -1.08 -1.72
CA ALA A 244 -6.39 0.17 -2.46
C ALA A 244 -6.55 -0.04 -3.98
N ASN A 245 -7.20 0.89 -4.65
CA ASN A 245 -7.25 0.88 -6.12
C ASN A 245 -5.84 1.13 -6.68
N PRO A 246 -5.23 0.18 -7.42
CA PRO A 246 -3.82 0.29 -7.82
C PRO A 246 -3.57 1.45 -8.80
N TYR A 247 -4.50 1.73 -9.71
CA TYR A 247 -4.35 2.84 -10.66
C TYR A 247 -4.30 4.19 -9.93
N LEU A 248 -5.22 4.40 -8.98
CA LEU A 248 -5.27 5.66 -8.22
C LEU A 248 -4.10 5.76 -7.24
N ALA A 249 -3.76 4.68 -6.55
CA ALA A 249 -2.64 4.65 -5.60
C ALA A 249 -1.31 4.97 -6.29
N VAL A 250 -1.01 4.31 -7.41
CA VAL A 250 0.20 4.56 -8.20
C VAL A 250 0.19 6.00 -8.74
N ALA A 251 -0.95 6.50 -9.24
CA ALA A 251 -1.04 7.86 -9.78
C ALA A 251 -0.70 8.93 -8.73
N VAL A 252 -1.29 8.86 -7.51
CA VAL A 252 -1.03 9.88 -6.47
C VAL A 252 0.37 9.78 -5.89
N ILE A 253 0.96 8.58 -5.81
CA ILE A 253 2.33 8.38 -5.38
C ILE A 253 3.30 8.95 -6.40
N LEU A 254 3.10 8.69 -7.69
CA LEU A 254 3.90 9.29 -8.76
C LEU A 254 3.77 10.81 -8.78
N ALA A 255 2.56 11.35 -8.62
CA ALA A 255 2.35 12.80 -8.53
C ALA A 255 3.13 13.43 -7.38
N ALA A 256 3.09 12.81 -6.18
CA ALA A 256 3.82 13.27 -5.01
C ALA A 256 5.34 13.21 -5.21
N GLY A 257 5.84 12.08 -5.73
CA GLY A 257 7.27 11.90 -5.99
C GLY A 257 7.80 12.84 -7.08
N LEU A 258 7.06 12.99 -8.20
CA LEU A 258 7.42 13.93 -9.26
C LEU A 258 7.43 15.38 -8.76
N LYS A 259 6.44 15.76 -7.94
CA LYS A 259 6.41 17.10 -7.34
C LYS A 259 7.67 17.37 -6.50
N GLY A 260 8.16 16.37 -5.79
CA GLY A 260 9.43 16.47 -5.08
C GLY A 260 10.61 16.71 -6.01
N ILE A 261 10.65 16.05 -7.16
CA ILE A 261 11.71 16.23 -8.18
C ILE A 261 11.58 17.61 -8.86
N GLU A 262 10.37 17.99 -9.28
CA GLU A 262 10.09 19.26 -9.97
C GLU A 262 10.45 20.50 -9.12
N GLU A 263 10.20 20.42 -7.81
CA GLU A 263 10.42 21.53 -6.85
C GLU A 263 11.72 21.39 -6.07
N ASP A 264 12.53 20.37 -6.38
CA ASP A 264 13.81 20.07 -5.71
C ASP A 264 13.68 20.05 -4.17
N TYR A 265 12.69 19.27 -3.67
CA TYR A 265 12.44 19.21 -2.23
C TYR A 265 13.63 18.60 -1.50
N GLU A 266 14.02 19.26 -0.42
CA GLU A 266 15.07 18.77 0.46
C GLU A 266 14.55 17.57 1.28
N LEU A 267 15.30 16.46 1.24
CA LEU A 267 15.00 15.27 2.02
C LEU A 267 15.43 15.48 3.48
N PRO A 268 14.54 15.34 4.47
CA PRO A 268 14.90 15.42 5.88
C PRO A 268 15.89 14.31 6.27
N ALA A 269 16.47 14.43 7.49
CA ALA A 269 17.33 13.38 8.04
C ALA A 269 16.57 12.04 8.09
N GLU A 270 17.29 10.95 7.86
CA GLU A 270 16.73 9.62 8.00
C GLU A 270 16.41 9.28 9.47
N THR A 271 15.50 8.35 9.66
CA THR A 271 15.17 7.76 10.95
C THR A 271 15.80 6.37 11.03
N GLU A 272 16.82 6.22 11.85
CA GLU A 272 17.51 4.94 12.07
C GLU A 272 16.78 4.07 13.11
N ASP A 273 16.15 4.73 14.09
CA ASP A 273 15.44 4.07 15.18
C ASP A 273 14.13 3.42 14.74
N ASP A 274 13.69 2.43 15.50
CA ASP A 274 12.34 1.90 15.38
C ASP A 274 11.32 2.94 15.84
N VAL A 275 10.62 3.54 14.87
CA VAL A 275 9.69 4.67 15.10
C VAL A 275 8.52 4.29 16.01
N TRP A 276 8.16 3.00 16.06
CA TRP A 276 7.08 2.52 16.93
C TRP A 276 7.44 2.57 18.40
N LEU A 277 8.75 2.47 18.73
CA LEU A 277 9.26 2.51 20.10
C LEU A 277 9.49 3.93 20.62
N LEU A 278 9.54 4.94 19.73
CA LEU A 278 9.73 6.34 20.13
C LEU A 278 8.47 6.89 20.80
N SER A 279 8.65 7.69 21.83
CA SER A 279 7.59 8.49 22.46
C SER A 279 7.15 9.65 21.53
N ASP A 280 5.97 10.22 21.78
CA ASP A 280 5.47 11.40 21.04
C ASP A 280 6.43 12.59 21.14
N VAL A 281 7.11 12.76 22.30
CA VAL A 281 8.09 13.81 22.51
C VAL A 281 9.33 13.60 21.63
N GLU A 282 9.83 12.37 21.55
CA GLU A 282 10.99 12.03 20.72
C GLU A 282 10.65 12.17 19.23
N ARG A 283 9.49 11.67 18.78
CA ARG A 283 9.01 11.89 17.40
C ARG A 283 8.88 13.36 17.07
N GLY A 284 8.30 14.16 17.98
CA GLY A 284 8.19 15.61 17.81
C GLY A 284 9.53 16.31 17.70
N ALA A 285 10.53 15.91 18.51
CA ALA A 285 11.89 16.46 18.46
C ALA A 285 12.62 16.13 17.14
N LEU A 286 12.31 14.97 16.53
CA LEU A 286 12.83 14.55 15.23
C LEU A 286 12.02 15.10 14.04
N GLY A 287 10.95 15.86 14.27
CA GLY A 287 10.08 16.38 13.23
C GLY A 287 9.26 15.32 12.51
N ILE A 288 9.09 14.13 13.10
CA ILE A 288 8.33 13.02 12.53
C ILE A 288 6.84 13.30 12.71
N GLY A 289 6.15 13.50 11.61
CA GLY A 289 4.69 13.68 11.58
C GLY A 289 3.93 12.36 11.58
N GLU A 290 2.61 12.46 11.65
CA GLU A 290 1.70 11.30 11.65
C GLU A 290 0.82 11.29 10.41
N LEU A 291 0.52 10.09 9.90
CA LEU A 291 -0.55 9.89 8.92
C LEU A 291 -1.91 10.18 9.56
N PRO A 292 -2.95 10.48 8.76
CA PRO A 292 -4.31 10.60 9.28
C PRO A 292 -4.74 9.37 10.09
N THR A 293 -5.41 9.60 11.22
CA THR A 293 -5.83 8.53 12.15
C THR A 293 -7.18 7.90 11.82
N SER A 294 -7.88 8.44 10.84
CA SER A 294 -9.21 7.97 10.42
C SER A 294 -9.49 8.35 8.96
N LEU A 295 -10.42 7.65 8.33
CA LEU A 295 -10.90 8.02 6.99
C LEU A 295 -11.41 9.48 6.96
N LYS A 296 -12.05 9.96 8.04
CA LYS A 296 -12.50 11.33 8.14
C LYS A 296 -11.34 12.33 8.05
N SER A 297 -10.30 12.14 8.87
CA SER A 297 -9.13 13.02 8.88
C SER A 297 -8.34 12.96 7.56
N ALA A 298 -8.27 11.80 6.92
CA ALA A 298 -7.65 11.64 5.61
C ALA A 298 -8.41 12.34 4.49
N VAL A 299 -9.74 12.24 4.49
CA VAL A 299 -10.61 12.96 3.55
C VAL A 299 -10.53 14.47 3.75
N VAL A 300 -10.36 14.94 4.99
CA VAL A 300 -10.11 16.37 5.27
C VAL A 300 -8.77 16.81 4.67
N ALA A 301 -7.69 16.04 4.92
CA ALA A 301 -6.37 16.35 4.35
C ALA A 301 -6.41 16.36 2.81
N MET A 302 -7.01 15.33 2.20
CA MET A 302 -7.18 15.24 0.74
C MET A 302 -7.99 16.41 0.17
N SER A 303 -9.06 16.84 0.85
CA SER A 303 -9.95 17.90 0.33
C SER A 303 -9.29 19.27 0.22
N GLY A 304 -8.15 19.48 0.87
CA GLY A 304 -7.34 20.71 0.76
C GLY A 304 -6.10 20.54 -0.13
N SER A 305 -5.98 19.44 -0.87
CA SER A 305 -4.80 19.14 -1.67
C SER A 305 -5.01 19.46 -3.15
N ASP A 306 -4.32 20.48 -3.64
CA ASP A 306 -4.26 20.78 -5.07
C ASP A 306 -3.58 19.63 -5.84
N LEU A 307 -2.54 19.02 -5.26
CA LEU A 307 -1.84 17.88 -5.87
C LEU A 307 -2.78 16.72 -6.18
N VAL A 308 -3.62 16.32 -5.22
CA VAL A 308 -4.55 15.20 -5.44
C VAL A 308 -5.71 15.62 -6.36
N ALA A 309 -6.19 16.85 -6.25
CA ALA A 309 -7.23 17.38 -7.14
C ALA A 309 -6.76 17.39 -8.61
N ASP A 310 -5.56 17.90 -8.88
CA ASP A 310 -4.96 17.91 -10.22
C ASP A 310 -4.69 16.49 -10.75
N THR A 311 -4.24 15.58 -9.86
CA THR A 311 -3.96 14.19 -10.24
C THR A 311 -5.22 13.46 -10.66
N LEU A 312 -6.27 13.51 -9.86
CA LEU A 312 -7.52 12.80 -10.13
C LEU A 312 -8.37 13.50 -11.20
N GLY A 313 -8.27 14.82 -11.27
CA GLY A 313 -9.17 15.69 -12.02
C GLY A 313 -10.49 15.91 -11.26
N GLU A 314 -11.12 17.04 -11.53
CA GLU A 314 -12.27 17.56 -10.77
C GLU A 314 -13.37 16.52 -10.53
N ASN A 315 -13.81 15.84 -11.59
CA ASN A 315 -14.93 14.88 -11.48
C ASN A 315 -14.62 13.69 -10.59
N ALA A 316 -13.44 13.06 -10.76
CA ALA A 316 -13.05 11.90 -9.96
C ALA A 316 -12.72 12.31 -8.52
N PHE A 317 -12.10 13.45 -8.31
CA PHE A 317 -11.79 14.01 -7.00
C PHE A 317 -13.07 14.25 -6.18
N GLU A 318 -14.04 14.98 -6.72
CA GLU A 318 -15.31 15.26 -6.05
C GLU A 318 -16.15 14.01 -5.82
N PHE A 319 -16.16 13.08 -6.79
CA PHE A 319 -16.83 11.80 -6.62
C PHE A 319 -16.21 10.99 -5.47
N PHE A 320 -14.88 10.90 -5.41
CA PHE A 320 -14.14 10.19 -4.38
C PHE A 320 -14.44 10.80 -3.00
N LEU A 321 -14.29 12.10 -2.84
CA LEU A 321 -14.58 12.80 -1.58
C LEU A 321 -16.01 12.55 -1.10
N ARG A 322 -16.99 12.70 -1.99
CA ARG A 322 -18.40 12.47 -1.67
C ARG A 322 -18.66 11.02 -1.23
N ASN A 323 -18.07 10.06 -1.93
CA ASN A 323 -18.20 8.63 -1.62
C ASN A 323 -17.61 8.33 -0.23
N LYS A 324 -16.38 8.77 0.03
CA LYS A 324 -15.70 8.50 1.30
C LYS A 324 -16.30 9.21 2.50
N ARG A 325 -16.81 10.42 2.32
CA ARG A 325 -17.63 11.11 3.33
C ARG A 325 -18.92 10.36 3.65
N ARG A 326 -19.56 9.73 2.66
CA ARG A 326 -20.76 8.91 2.86
C ARG A 326 -20.42 7.61 3.59
N GLU A 327 -19.35 6.93 3.19
CA GLU A 327 -18.86 5.71 3.85
C GLU A 327 -18.57 5.96 5.33
N TYR A 328 -17.80 7.03 5.64
CA TYR A 328 -17.49 7.37 7.01
C TYR A 328 -18.76 7.68 7.84
N ARG A 329 -19.70 8.48 7.30
CA ARG A 329 -20.95 8.77 8.00
C ARG A 329 -21.78 7.51 8.28
N ALA A 330 -21.84 6.60 7.34
CA ALA A 330 -22.56 5.34 7.52
C ALA A 330 -21.92 4.46 8.60
N TYR A 331 -20.58 4.46 8.69
CA TYR A 331 -19.85 3.78 9.74
C TYR A 331 -20.06 4.45 11.11
N ASP A 332 -19.93 5.77 11.18
CA ASP A 332 -20.02 6.58 12.39
C ASP A 332 -21.42 6.55 13.03
N ALA A 333 -22.45 6.27 12.24
CA ALA A 333 -23.84 6.15 12.69
C ALA A 333 -24.19 4.76 13.26
N GLN A 334 -23.26 3.80 13.23
CA GLN A 334 -23.53 2.44 13.74
C GLN A 334 -23.38 2.41 15.25
N VAL A 335 -24.27 1.68 15.91
CA VAL A 335 -24.12 1.29 17.32
C VAL A 335 -23.48 -0.07 17.35
N THR A 336 -22.26 -0.15 17.88
CA THR A 336 -21.44 -1.35 17.86
C THR A 336 -21.64 -2.23 19.10
N ASP A 337 -21.32 -3.54 18.97
CA ASP A 337 -21.30 -4.44 20.13
C ASP A 337 -20.37 -3.96 21.25
N PHE A 338 -19.27 -3.28 20.88
CA PHE A 338 -18.36 -2.64 21.84
C PHE A 338 -19.05 -1.57 22.66
N GLU A 339 -19.81 -0.67 22.02
CA GLU A 339 -20.56 0.39 22.69
C GLU A 339 -21.65 -0.19 23.59
N LEU A 340 -22.41 -1.16 23.08
CA LEU A 340 -23.42 -1.87 23.86
C LEU A 340 -22.81 -2.57 25.07
N GLY A 341 -21.69 -3.27 24.89
CA GLY A 341 -21.00 -3.97 25.98
C GLY A 341 -20.42 -3.05 27.04
N GLN A 342 -19.93 -1.85 26.64
CA GLN A 342 -19.30 -0.91 27.57
C GLN A 342 -20.32 -0.01 28.28
N PHE A 343 -21.36 0.44 27.58
CA PHE A 343 -22.21 1.51 28.09
C PHE A 343 -23.59 1.03 28.53
N PHE A 344 -24.21 0.06 27.86
CA PHE A 344 -25.57 -0.39 28.20
C PHE A 344 -25.72 -0.87 29.68
N PRO A 345 -24.74 -1.58 30.27
CA PRO A 345 -24.85 -1.99 31.68
C PRO A 345 -24.59 -0.86 32.69
N ARG A 346 -24.18 0.32 32.26
CA ARG A 346 -23.69 1.42 33.16
C ARG A 346 -24.52 2.70 33.14
N ILE A 347 -25.51 2.77 32.25
CA ILE A 347 -26.33 3.99 32.07
C ILE A 347 -27.81 3.69 32.36
#